data_34ffc57e942e548c19ae35839cbe1241
#
_entry.id   34ffc57e942e548c19ae35839cbe1241
#
_cell.length_a   1.000
_cell.length_b   1.000
_cell.length_c   1.000
_cell.angle_alpha   90.00
_cell.angle_beta   90.00
_cell.angle_gamma   90.00
#
_symmetry.space_group_name_H-M   'P 1'
#
loop_
_entity.id
_entity.type
_entity.pdbx_description
1 polymer ?
#
loop_
_entity_poly.entity_id
_entity_poly.type
_entity_poly.pdbx_seq_one_letter_code
_entity_poly.pdbx_strand_id
1 'polypeptide(L)'
;KEIYRRICMSTKEAKQMDKALFDFYGKPSIGQALPLAIQHVLAMIVGCVTPSIIVAGVAGISQEDSVILIQAALVMSALTTLLQLFPFIKTKNFRIGSALPVMMGISFAYVPSMQAIASDFDIATILGAQIIGGVVAFLVGLNIKRIRKFFPPLITGTVVFSIGLSLYPTAINYMAGGASSKTYGSWQNWVVAIITLIIVTALNHYGKGVWKLASILIGIIAGYIVALFFGMVDFSSVSSAAFFQLPKPMHFGIKFEPSACVAIGILFAINAVQAIGDFSATTTGSMDRMPTDEELTGGIVGYGISNIFCAFFGGLPTATYSQNVGIVSTTKVVSRVVMGLAAAILLAAGLIPKFSSLLTTIPYCVLGGATISVFASITMTGIKLITTEPMDFRNTTVVGLAVAVGMGVTQANASLAQFPEWMTTIFGKSPVVLATIVAIVLNLTLPKAKKKEEK
;
A
#
# COMPACT_ATOMS: atom_id res chain seq x y z
N LYS A 1 27.94 12.22 25.19
CA LYS A 1 26.89 12.72 26.14
C LYS A 1 25.81 11.67 26.40
N GLU A 2 25.42 10.87 25.38
CA GLU A 2 24.40 9.80 25.54
C GLU A 2 24.91 8.61 26.35
N ILE A 3 26.17 8.23 26.18
CA ILE A 3 26.84 7.20 26.98
C ILE A 3 26.94 7.62 28.46
N TYR A 4 27.24 8.89 28.73
CA TYR A 4 27.27 9.44 30.09
C TYR A 4 25.90 9.48 30.77
N ARG A 5 24.83 9.76 29.99
CA ARG A 5 23.45 9.74 30.49
C ARG A 5 22.97 8.34 30.87
N ARG A 6 23.38 7.30 30.11
CA ARG A 6 23.07 5.88 30.43
C ARG A 6 23.80 5.39 31.71
N ILE A 7 24.99 5.92 32.00
CA ILE A 7 25.76 5.55 33.19
C ILE A 7 25.16 6.18 34.45
N CYS A 8 24.48 7.33 34.35
CA CYS A 8 23.86 8.04 35.49
C CYS A 8 22.38 7.67 35.74
N MET A 9 21.75 6.87 34.86
CA MET A 9 20.38 6.41 35.10
C MET A 9 20.38 5.20 36.02
N SER A 10 19.50 5.20 37.04
CA SER A 10 19.33 4.03 37.90
C SER A 10 18.87 2.83 37.04
N THR A 11 19.31 1.64 37.37
CA THR A 11 18.92 0.40 36.70
C THR A 11 17.40 0.19 36.63
N LYS A 12 16.63 0.82 37.53
CA LYS A 12 15.19 0.86 37.56
C LYS A 12 14.60 1.76 36.43
N GLU A 13 15.19 2.93 36.23
CA GLU A 13 14.73 3.88 35.17
C GLU A 13 15.03 3.36 33.77
N ALA A 14 16.20 2.77 33.56
CA ALA A 14 16.55 2.11 32.29
C ALA A 14 15.59 0.95 31.95
N LYS A 15 15.26 0.08 32.93
CA LYS A 15 14.26 -0.99 32.76
C LYS A 15 12.85 -0.47 32.53
N GLN A 16 12.48 0.67 33.11
CA GLN A 16 11.16 1.27 32.95
C GLN A 16 11.03 1.98 31.58
N MET A 17 12.12 2.57 31.07
CA MET A 17 12.18 3.15 29.72
C MET A 17 12.14 2.09 28.62
N ASP A 18 12.81 0.95 28.79
CA ASP A 18 12.70 -0.17 27.84
C ASP A 18 11.28 -0.73 27.78
N LYS A 19 10.59 -0.84 28.90
CA LYS A 19 9.18 -1.29 28.93
C LYS A 19 8.23 -0.37 28.16
N ALA A 20 8.52 0.94 28.08
CA ALA A 20 7.67 1.91 27.38
C ALA A 20 7.61 1.68 25.86
N LEU A 21 8.59 1.04 25.24
CA LEU A 21 8.57 0.68 23.81
C LEU A 21 7.62 -0.49 23.54
N PHE A 22 7.45 -1.39 24.51
CA PHE A 22 6.66 -2.62 24.41
C PHE A 22 5.25 -2.48 24.98
N ASP A 23 4.87 -1.27 25.39
CA ASP A 23 3.51 -0.91 25.81
C ASP A 23 2.92 0.07 24.78
N PHE A 24 1.70 -0.21 24.30
CA PHE A 24 1.01 0.63 23.32
C PHE A 24 0.83 2.07 23.83
N TYR A 25 0.52 2.24 25.10
CA TYR A 25 0.37 3.55 25.76
C TYR A 25 1.66 4.08 26.35
N GLY A 26 2.74 3.32 26.26
CA GLY A 26 4.05 3.69 26.77
C GLY A 26 4.58 4.96 26.11
N LYS A 27 5.33 5.76 26.90
CA LYS A 27 5.94 7.03 26.47
C LYS A 27 7.46 6.92 26.47
N PRO A 28 8.06 6.27 25.45
CA PRO A 28 9.53 6.24 25.32
C PRO A 28 10.10 7.65 25.11
N SER A 29 11.36 7.84 25.45
CA SER A 29 12.06 9.10 25.13
C SER A 29 12.17 9.30 23.62
N ILE A 30 12.27 10.56 23.17
CA ILE A 30 12.44 10.89 21.74
C ILE A 30 13.69 10.21 21.18
N GLY A 31 14.78 10.14 21.95
CA GLY A 31 16.02 9.48 21.53
C GLY A 31 15.88 7.99 21.26
N GLN A 32 14.93 7.29 21.93
CA GLN A 32 14.59 5.90 21.67
C GLN A 32 13.56 5.75 20.55
N ALA A 33 12.58 6.64 20.50
CA ALA A 33 11.49 6.57 19.55
C ALA A 33 11.90 6.97 18.12
N LEU A 34 12.75 8.00 17.99
CA LEU A 34 13.11 8.57 16.69
C LEU A 34 13.81 7.58 15.73
N PRO A 35 14.82 6.80 16.13
CA PRO A 35 15.43 5.82 15.23
C PRO A 35 14.44 4.77 14.75
N LEU A 36 13.53 4.32 15.62
CA LEU A 36 12.49 3.36 15.29
C LEU A 36 11.42 3.96 14.37
N ALA A 37 11.04 5.22 14.62
CA ALA A 37 10.12 5.94 13.74
C ALA A 37 10.71 6.12 12.33
N ILE A 38 11.98 6.51 12.24
CA ILE A 38 12.71 6.61 10.96
C ILE A 38 12.72 5.25 10.25
N GLN A 39 12.94 4.16 10.97
CA GLN A 39 12.88 2.80 10.41
C GLN A 39 11.52 2.50 9.74
N HIS A 40 10.41 2.88 10.37
CA HIS A 40 9.07 2.75 9.79
C HIS A 40 8.89 3.63 8.55
N VAL A 41 9.38 4.86 8.57
CA VAL A 41 9.32 5.76 7.42
C VAL A 41 10.14 5.22 6.24
N LEU A 42 11.37 4.76 6.48
CA LEU A 42 12.24 4.20 5.44
C LEU A 42 11.64 2.96 4.76
N ALA A 43 10.90 2.15 5.51
CA ALA A 43 10.25 0.96 4.98
C ALA A 43 9.03 1.26 4.08
N MET A 44 8.36 2.42 4.28
CA MET A 44 7.10 2.70 3.62
C MET A 44 7.10 3.88 2.65
N ILE A 45 8.02 4.84 2.77
CA ILE A 45 7.96 6.11 2.04
C ILE A 45 7.90 5.90 0.52
N VAL A 46 8.71 4.99 -0.01
CA VAL A 46 8.72 4.63 -1.43
C VAL A 46 7.38 4.01 -1.83
N GLY A 47 6.86 3.10 -1.00
CA GLY A 47 5.56 2.49 -1.23
C GLY A 47 4.40 3.48 -1.24
N CYS A 48 4.47 4.55 -0.42
CA CYS A 48 3.47 5.62 -0.40
C CYS A 48 3.49 6.49 -1.65
N VAL A 49 4.68 6.75 -2.20
CA VAL A 49 4.87 7.71 -3.30
C VAL A 49 4.72 7.05 -4.67
N THR A 50 5.23 5.84 -4.83
CA THR A 50 5.27 5.16 -6.14
C THR A 50 3.89 4.98 -6.79
N PRO A 51 2.82 4.55 -6.10
CA PRO A 51 1.49 4.46 -6.71
C PRO A 51 1.01 5.80 -7.29
N SER A 52 1.30 6.92 -6.58
CA SER A 52 0.94 8.26 -7.06
C SER A 52 1.72 8.64 -8.33
N ILE A 53 3.01 8.32 -8.41
CA ILE A 53 3.82 8.54 -9.61
C ILE A 53 3.29 7.69 -10.78
N ILE A 54 2.93 6.41 -10.51
CA ILE A 54 2.38 5.52 -11.53
C ILE A 54 1.08 6.08 -12.10
N VAL A 55 0.17 6.48 -11.23
CA VAL A 55 -1.15 7.02 -11.63
C VAL A 55 -0.98 8.35 -12.36
N ALA A 56 -0.13 9.25 -11.85
CA ALA A 56 0.18 10.53 -12.50
C ALA A 56 0.73 10.34 -13.91
N GLY A 57 1.63 9.38 -14.10
CA GLY A 57 2.23 9.06 -15.40
C GLY A 57 1.21 8.54 -16.41
N VAL A 58 0.25 7.71 -15.98
CA VAL A 58 -0.82 7.20 -16.86
C VAL A 58 -1.85 8.29 -17.16
N ALA A 59 -2.22 9.09 -16.16
CA ALA A 59 -3.17 10.21 -16.32
C ALA A 59 -2.60 11.36 -17.16
N GLY A 60 -1.28 11.38 -17.41
CA GLY A 60 -0.62 12.44 -18.18
C GLY A 60 -0.75 13.84 -17.58
N ILE A 61 -0.89 13.93 -16.25
CA ILE A 61 -1.02 15.22 -15.56
C ILE A 61 0.29 16.00 -15.56
N SER A 62 0.19 17.30 -15.31
CA SER A 62 1.35 18.19 -15.25
C SER A 62 2.35 17.78 -14.15
N GLN A 63 3.59 18.25 -14.27
CA GLN A 63 4.61 18.04 -13.22
C GLN A 63 4.18 18.66 -11.89
N GLU A 64 3.53 19.83 -11.92
CA GLU A 64 3.02 20.51 -10.73
C GLU A 64 1.92 19.70 -10.06
N ASP A 65 0.97 19.17 -10.83
CA ASP A 65 -0.10 18.29 -10.33
C ASP A 65 0.46 16.98 -9.78
N SER A 66 1.50 16.43 -10.39
CA SER A 66 2.21 15.25 -9.88
C SER A 66 2.82 15.51 -8.50
N VAL A 67 3.42 16.69 -8.28
CA VAL A 67 3.94 17.11 -6.98
C VAL A 67 2.81 17.19 -5.95
N ILE A 68 1.66 17.79 -6.31
CA ILE A 68 0.50 17.89 -5.42
C ILE A 68 -0.05 16.51 -5.06
N LEU A 69 -0.12 15.59 -6.02
CA LEU A 69 -0.59 14.22 -5.80
C LEU A 69 0.33 13.46 -4.84
N ILE A 70 1.65 13.63 -4.96
CA ILE A 70 2.64 13.03 -4.04
C ILE A 70 2.56 13.66 -2.65
N GLN A 71 2.41 14.99 -2.55
CA GLN A 71 2.19 15.66 -1.27
C GLN A 71 0.94 15.10 -0.57
N ALA A 72 -0.17 15.01 -1.30
CA ALA A 72 -1.41 14.43 -0.79
C ALA A 72 -1.20 12.99 -0.30
N ALA A 73 -0.44 12.18 -1.05
CA ALA A 73 -0.11 10.81 -0.65
C ALA A 73 0.60 10.74 0.71
N LEU A 74 1.63 11.56 0.93
CA LEU A 74 2.39 11.57 2.18
C LEU A 74 1.55 12.12 3.34
N VAL A 75 0.86 13.25 3.14
CA VAL A 75 0.03 13.88 4.18
C VAL A 75 -1.12 12.96 4.57
N MET A 76 -1.82 12.37 3.60
CA MET A 76 -2.96 11.49 3.89
C MET A 76 -2.51 10.17 4.52
N SER A 77 -1.37 9.62 4.12
CA SER A 77 -0.78 8.46 4.81
C SER A 77 -0.49 8.76 6.28
N ALA A 78 0.01 9.95 6.58
CA ALA A 78 0.24 10.39 7.97
C ALA A 78 -1.08 10.53 8.75
N LEU A 79 -2.05 11.25 8.19
CA LEU A 79 -3.33 11.52 8.87
C LEU A 79 -4.14 10.23 9.09
N THR A 80 -4.18 9.33 8.10
CA THR A 80 -4.85 8.03 8.24
C THR A 80 -4.15 7.13 9.26
N THR A 81 -2.82 7.17 9.33
CA THR A 81 -2.05 6.50 10.40
C THR A 81 -2.42 7.04 11.77
N LEU A 82 -2.43 8.37 11.95
CA LEU A 82 -2.80 8.99 13.21
C LEU A 82 -4.23 8.64 13.63
N LEU A 83 -5.18 8.59 12.69
CA LEU A 83 -6.56 8.18 12.98
C LEU A 83 -6.63 6.72 13.46
N GLN A 84 -5.83 5.82 12.92
CA GLN A 84 -5.77 4.44 13.40
C GLN A 84 -5.15 4.32 14.81
N LEU A 85 -4.11 5.10 15.09
CA LEU A 85 -3.41 5.10 16.39
C LEU A 85 -4.20 5.77 17.50
N PHE A 86 -4.92 6.85 17.16
CA PHE A 86 -5.66 7.71 18.10
C PHE A 86 -7.12 7.76 17.69
N PRO A 87 -7.94 6.78 18.11
CA PRO A 87 -9.36 6.75 17.76
C PRO A 87 -10.06 8.07 18.06
N PHE A 88 -10.70 8.65 17.04
CA PHE A 88 -11.27 9.99 17.10
C PHE A 88 -12.60 10.03 17.87
N ILE A 89 -13.49 9.05 17.64
CA ILE A 89 -14.75 8.89 18.36
C ILE A 89 -14.71 7.54 19.08
N LYS A 90 -14.93 7.57 20.39
CA LYS A 90 -15.01 6.36 21.19
C LYS A 90 -16.28 6.37 22.01
N THR A 91 -17.20 5.52 21.64
CA THR A 91 -18.39 5.20 22.43
C THR A 91 -18.28 3.79 22.99
N LYS A 92 -19.24 3.35 23.82
CA LYS A 92 -19.21 2.02 24.45
C LYS A 92 -19.13 0.87 23.44
N ASN A 93 -19.70 1.02 22.24
CA ASN A 93 -19.81 -0.04 21.22
C ASN A 93 -19.24 0.35 19.85
N PHE A 94 -18.68 1.55 19.69
CA PHE A 94 -18.25 2.07 18.42
C PHE A 94 -17.04 3.01 18.60
N ARG A 95 -16.05 2.85 17.73
CA ARG A 95 -14.92 3.78 17.62
C ARG A 95 -14.47 3.91 16.16
N ILE A 96 -13.85 5.02 15.85
CA ILE A 96 -13.22 5.28 14.56
C ILE A 96 -11.71 5.18 14.76
N GLY A 97 -11.08 4.15 14.22
CA GLY A 97 -9.68 3.81 14.40
C GLY A 97 -9.48 2.52 15.20
N SER A 98 -8.40 1.80 14.89
CA SER A 98 -8.12 0.48 15.48
C SER A 98 -7.54 0.56 16.89
N ALA A 99 -6.86 1.65 17.26
CA ALA A 99 -5.96 1.74 18.41
C ALA A 99 -4.90 0.63 18.42
N LEU A 100 -4.33 0.34 17.23
CA LEU A 100 -3.25 -0.62 17.04
C LEU A 100 -2.03 0.08 16.42
N PRO A 101 -0.81 -0.43 16.65
CA PRO A 101 0.42 0.14 16.10
C PRO A 101 0.56 -0.26 14.61
N VAL A 102 -0.27 0.32 13.77
CA VAL A 102 -0.28 0.09 12.33
C VAL A 102 0.01 1.38 11.56
N MET A 103 0.70 1.25 10.45
CA MET A 103 0.94 2.33 9.51
C MET A 103 -0.01 2.20 8.33
N MET A 104 -0.50 3.34 7.84
CA MET A 104 -1.37 3.44 6.67
C MET A 104 -0.64 4.18 5.55
N GLY A 105 -0.86 3.77 4.31
CA GLY A 105 -0.29 4.49 3.16
C GLY A 105 -0.99 4.12 1.86
N ILE A 106 -0.65 4.81 0.77
CA ILE A 106 -1.24 4.55 -0.55
C ILE A 106 -0.96 3.11 -0.95
N SER A 107 -2.00 2.39 -1.37
CA SER A 107 -1.90 0.94 -1.58
C SER A 107 -1.72 0.56 -3.05
N PHE A 108 -0.75 -0.32 -3.30
CA PHE A 108 -0.55 -0.94 -4.61
C PHE A 108 -1.74 -1.79 -5.06
N ALA A 109 -2.59 -2.25 -4.15
CA ALA A 109 -3.76 -3.05 -4.48
C ALA A 109 -4.75 -2.35 -5.42
N TYR A 110 -4.80 -1.02 -5.38
CA TYR A 110 -5.68 -0.22 -6.24
C TYR A 110 -5.03 0.19 -7.56
N VAL A 111 -3.71 0.10 -7.68
CA VAL A 111 -2.96 0.64 -8.83
C VAL A 111 -3.48 0.11 -10.16
N PRO A 112 -3.73 -1.19 -10.37
CA PRO A 112 -4.23 -1.67 -11.67
C PRO A 112 -5.56 -1.01 -12.07
N SER A 113 -6.51 -0.90 -11.13
CA SER A 113 -7.79 -0.26 -11.40
C SER A 113 -7.66 1.26 -11.53
N MET A 114 -6.81 1.90 -10.73
CA MET A 114 -6.53 3.33 -10.87
C MET A 114 -5.88 3.66 -12.22
N GLN A 115 -4.96 2.82 -12.72
CA GLN A 115 -4.38 2.97 -14.05
C GLN A 115 -5.43 2.85 -15.15
N ALA A 116 -6.34 1.86 -15.04
CA ALA A 116 -7.44 1.70 -15.98
C ALA A 116 -8.36 2.94 -16.00
N ILE A 117 -8.75 3.44 -14.82
CA ILE A 117 -9.59 4.63 -14.70
C ILE A 117 -8.84 5.88 -15.19
N ALA A 118 -7.56 6.03 -14.86
CA ALA A 118 -6.76 7.18 -15.31
C ALA A 118 -6.56 7.19 -16.83
N SER A 119 -6.52 6.02 -17.48
CA SER A 119 -6.39 5.93 -18.94
C SER A 119 -7.67 6.28 -19.68
N ASP A 120 -8.85 6.01 -19.10
CA ASP A 120 -10.15 6.21 -19.74
C ASP A 120 -10.82 7.53 -19.34
N PHE A 121 -10.51 7.98 -18.12
CA PHE A 121 -11.11 9.15 -17.48
C PHE A 121 -10.01 10.07 -16.93
N ASP A 122 -10.09 10.41 -15.65
CA ASP A 122 -9.16 11.33 -15.00
C ASP A 122 -8.98 11.01 -13.49
N ILE A 123 -8.12 11.79 -12.83
CA ILE A 123 -7.88 11.69 -11.37
C ILE A 123 -9.17 11.97 -10.58
N ALA A 124 -10.00 12.93 -11.02
CA ALA A 124 -11.25 13.27 -10.35
C ALA A 124 -12.20 12.07 -10.26
N THR A 125 -12.21 11.22 -11.29
CA THR A 125 -13.00 9.99 -11.34
C THR A 125 -12.47 8.95 -10.37
N ILE A 126 -11.14 8.81 -10.22
CA ILE A 126 -10.54 7.95 -9.18
C ILE A 126 -10.98 8.40 -7.79
N LEU A 127 -10.92 9.71 -7.51
CA LEU A 127 -11.28 10.27 -6.21
C LEU A 127 -12.78 10.10 -5.91
N GLY A 128 -13.66 10.27 -6.90
CA GLY A 128 -15.08 9.98 -6.74
C GLY A 128 -15.37 8.52 -6.46
N ALA A 129 -14.73 7.62 -7.20
CA ALA A 129 -14.82 6.17 -6.97
C ALA A 129 -14.28 5.78 -5.58
N GLN A 130 -13.22 6.45 -5.10
CA GLN A 130 -12.66 6.25 -3.76
C GLN A 130 -13.65 6.64 -2.65
N ILE A 131 -14.43 7.69 -2.82
CA ILE A 131 -15.48 8.07 -1.85
C ILE A 131 -16.49 6.93 -1.72
N ILE A 132 -16.98 6.40 -2.86
CA ILE A 132 -17.91 5.25 -2.85
C ILE A 132 -17.23 4.02 -2.23
N GLY A 133 -15.98 3.76 -2.58
CA GLY A 133 -15.18 2.70 -1.96
C GLY A 133 -15.06 2.85 -0.45
N GLY A 134 -14.82 4.07 0.05
CA GLY A 134 -14.77 4.38 1.47
C GLY A 134 -16.11 4.09 2.18
N VAL A 135 -17.24 4.41 1.53
CA VAL A 135 -18.59 4.04 2.03
C VAL A 135 -18.76 2.52 2.06
N VAL A 136 -18.32 1.81 1.02
CA VAL A 136 -18.33 0.33 1.00
C VAL A 136 -17.51 -0.24 2.17
N ALA A 137 -16.28 0.24 2.37
CA ALA A 137 -15.44 -0.20 3.50
C ALA A 137 -16.08 0.11 4.86
N PHE A 138 -16.71 1.27 5.02
CA PHE A 138 -17.47 1.61 6.22
C PHE A 138 -18.58 0.58 6.50
N LEU A 139 -19.39 0.24 5.49
CA LEU A 139 -20.45 -0.76 5.60
C LEU A 139 -19.90 -2.16 5.88
N VAL A 140 -18.77 -2.52 5.25
CA VAL A 140 -18.04 -3.76 5.55
C VAL A 140 -17.60 -3.80 7.00
N GLY A 141 -17.04 -2.71 7.52
CA GLY A 141 -16.61 -2.58 8.91
C GLY A 141 -17.75 -2.83 9.90
N LEU A 142 -18.91 -2.24 9.66
CA LEU A 142 -20.09 -2.46 10.50
C LEU A 142 -20.60 -3.92 10.47
N ASN A 143 -20.36 -4.65 9.38
CA ASN A 143 -20.84 -6.02 9.15
C ASN A 143 -19.72 -7.04 9.10
N ILE A 144 -18.55 -6.74 9.66
CA ILE A 144 -17.32 -7.52 9.48
C ILE A 144 -17.47 -9.00 9.84
N LYS A 145 -18.23 -9.32 10.91
CA LYS A 145 -18.46 -10.70 11.34
C LYS A 145 -19.18 -11.56 10.29
N ARG A 146 -20.04 -10.94 9.46
CA ARG A 146 -20.77 -11.63 8.39
C ARG A 146 -19.95 -11.71 7.11
N ILE A 147 -19.27 -10.62 6.75
CA ILE A 147 -18.54 -10.49 5.48
C ILE A 147 -17.26 -11.32 5.47
N ARG A 148 -16.54 -11.43 6.60
CA ARG A 148 -15.33 -12.23 6.73
C ARG A 148 -15.47 -13.67 6.23
N LYS A 149 -16.68 -14.25 6.31
CA LYS A 149 -16.94 -15.63 5.87
C LYS A 149 -16.79 -15.84 4.36
N PHE A 150 -16.95 -14.78 3.56
CA PHE A 150 -16.84 -14.83 2.10
C PHE A 150 -15.40 -14.71 1.60
N PHE A 151 -14.48 -14.33 2.49
CA PHE A 151 -13.08 -14.08 2.16
C PHE A 151 -12.13 -14.95 3.01
N PRO A 152 -12.17 -16.28 2.85
CA PRO A 152 -11.18 -17.16 3.46
C PRO A 152 -9.77 -16.85 2.91
N PRO A 153 -8.69 -17.32 3.55
CA PRO A 153 -7.31 -17.11 3.11
C PRO A 153 -7.07 -17.46 1.63
N LEU A 154 -7.69 -18.52 1.14
CA LEU A 154 -7.64 -18.93 -0.27
C LEU A 154 -8.07 -17.79 -1.21
N ILE A 155 -9.21 -17.17 -0.94
CA ILE A 155 -9.75 -16.08 -1.79
C ILE A 155 -8.89 -14.84 -1.66
N THR A 156 -8.59 -14.40 -0.42
CA THR A 156 -7.74 -13.24 -0.18
C THR A 156 -6.37 -13.41 -0.81
N GLY A 157 -5.77 -14.60 -0.69
CA GLY A 157 -4.51 -14.95 -1.31
C GLY A 157 -4.56 -14.90 -2.84
N THR A 158 -5.63 -15.44 -3.45
CA THR A 158 -5.83 -15.38 -4.91
C THR A 158 -5.89 -13.94 -5.41
N VAL A 159 -6.58 -13.06 -4.68
CA VAL A 159 -6.66 -11.64 -5.01
C VAL A 159 -5.30 -10.96 -4.91
N VAL A 160 -4.58 -11.14 -3.80
CA VAL A 160 -3.24 -10.57 -3.58
C VAL A 160 -2.25 -11.07 -4.63
N PHE A 161 -2.32 -12.36 -4.99
CA PHE A 161 -1.55 -12.95 -6.07
C PHE A 161 -1.83 -12.28 -7.41
N SER A 162 -3.11 -12.09 -7.75
CA SER A 162 -3.53 -11.41 -8.98
C SER A 162 -3.07 -9.93 -9.03
N ILE A 163 -3.11 -9.22 -7.88
CA ILE A 163 -2.57 -7.86 -7.78
C ILE A 163 -1.09 -7.84 -8.15
N GLY A 164 -0.29 -8.71 -7.54
CA GLY A 164 1.15 -8.77 -7.80
C GLY A 164 1.46 -9.03 -9.28
N LEU A 165 0.81 -10.02 -9.88
CA LEU A 165 0.98 -10.36 -11.31
C LEU A 165 0.58 -9.21 -12.22
N SER A 166 -0.52 -8.52 -11.93
CA SER A 166 -1.03 -7.43 -12.77
C SER A 166 -0.11 -6.19 -12.80
N LEU A 167 0.78 -6.06 -11.83
CA LEU A 167 1.73 -4.96 -11.75
C LEU A 167 3.06 -5.23 -12.48
N TYR A 168 3.34 -6.48 -12.88
CA TYR A 168 4.59 -6.82 -13.58
C TYR A 168 4.77 -6.05 -14.89
N PRO A 169 3.78 -5.95 -15.79
CA PRO A 169 3.92 -5.15 -17.01
C PRO A 169 4.26 -3.69 -16.71
N THR A 170 3.66 -3.10 -15.66
CA THR A 170 3.96 -1.72 -15.24
C THR A 170 5.42 -1.58 -14.81
N ALA A 171 5.94 -2.52 -14.01
CA ALA A 171 7.34 -2.49 -13.59
C ALA A 171 8.29 -2.62 -14.77
N ILE A 172 8.02 -3.53 -15.71
CA ILE A 172 8.84 -3.73 -16.92
C ILE A 172 8.80 -2.50 -17.82
N ASN A 173 7.62 -1.89 -18.04
CA ASN A 173 7.50 -0.65 -18.79
C ASN A 173 8.32 0.48 -18.14
N TYR A 174 8.35 0.54 -16.81
CA TYR A 174 9.16 1.50 -16.08
C TYR A 174 10.65 1.19 -16.20
N MET A 175 11.08 -0.07 -16.08
CA MET A 175 12.48 -0.46 -16.32
C MET A 175 12.95 -0.06 -17.72
N ALA A 176 12.06 -0.11 -18.70
CA ALA A 176 12.33 0.34 -20.07
C ALA A 176 12.33 1.87 -20.24
N GLY A 177 11.99 2.65 -19.19
CA GLY A 177 12.04 4.12 -19.21
C GLY A 177 10.67 4.81 -19.24
N GLY A 178 9.56 4.06 -19.11
CA GLY A 178 8.19 4.56 -19.18
C GLY A 178 7.63 4.57 -20.62
N ALA A 179 6.45 3.99 -20.80
CA ALA A 179 5.86 3.72 -22.12
C ALA A 179 5.68 4.99 -23.00
N SER A 180 5.50 6.17 -22.38
CA SER A 180 5.35 7.44 -23.09
C SER A 180 6.68 8.17 -23.35
N SER A 181 7.81 7.63 -22.91
CA SER A 181 9.12 8.27 -23.03
C SER A 181 9.71 8.08 -24.44
N LYS A 182 10.34 9.12 -24.96
CA LYS A 182 11.10 9.05 -26.23
C LYS A 182 12.27 8.07 -26.16
N THR A 183 12.79 7.79 -24.96
CA THR A 183 13.91 6.86 -24.72
C THR A 183 13.44 5.47 -24.31
N TYR A 184 12.14 5.16 -24.47
CA TYR A 184 11.60 3.85 -24.12
C TYR A 184 12.37 2.71 -24.79
N GLY A 185 12.75 1.71 -24.01
CA GLY A 185 13.49 0.54 -24.47
C GLY A 185 14.99 0.77 -24.66
N SER A 186 15.54 1.97 -24.40
CA SER A 186 16.97 2.24 -24.53
C SER A 186 17.79 1.37 -23.56
N TRP A 187 18.99 1.00 -23.97
CA TRP A 187 19.89 0.18 -23.15
C TRP A 187 20.30 0.89 -21.85
N GLN A 188 20.38 2.22 -21.85
CA GLN A 188 20.70 3.01 -20.67
C GLN A 188 19.64 2.83 -19.59
N ASN A 189 18.34 2.86 -19.95
CA ASN A 189 17.24 2.60 -19.04
C ASN A 189 17.37 1.22 -18.39
N TRP A 190 17.67 0.20 -19.19
CA TRP A 190 17.83 -1.17 -18.68
C TRP A 190 19.02 -1.32 -17.75
N VAL A 191 20.16 -0.70 -18.07
CA VAL A 191 21.35 -0.73 -17.19
C VAL A 191 21.02 -0.11 -15.83
N VAL A 192 20.43 1.08 -15.80
CA VAL A 192 20.03 1.75 -14.54
C VAL A 192 19.03 0.90 -13.75
N ALA A 193 18.02 0.34 -14.44
CA ALA A 193 17.00 -0.49 -13.79
C ALA A 193 17.59 -1.78 -13.20
N ILE A 194 18.47 -2.46 -13.94
CA ILE A 194 19.12 -3.71 -13.49
C ILE A 194 20.05 -3.43 -12.31
N ILE A 195 20.85 -2.37 -12.34
CA ILE A 195 21.72 -1.99 -11.23
C ILE A 195 20.88 -1.71 -9.98
N THR A 196 19.78 -0.95 -10.13
CA THR A 196 18.85 -0.67 -9.04
C THR A 196 18.28 -1.97 -8.45
N LEU A 197 17.80 -2.88 -9.32
CA LEU A 197 17.25 -4.17 -8.91
C LEU A 197 18.29 -5.03 -8.16
N ILE A 198 19.50 -5.11 -8.67
CA ILE A 198 20.59 -5.89 -8.03
C ILE A 198 20.87 -5.34 -6.63
N ILE A 199 20.97 -4.01 -6.47
CA ILE A 199 21.26 -3.39 -5.17
C ILE A 199 20.10 -3.63 -4.20
N VAL A 200 18.85 -3.43 -4.63
CA VAL A 200 17.66 -3.72 -3.79
C VAL A 200 17.66 -5.17 -3.35
N THR A 201 17.87 -6.09 -4.27
CA THR A 201 17.84 -7.53 -3.98
C THR A 201 18.99 -7.94 -3.06
N ALA A 202 20.20 -7.44 -3.32
CA ALA A 202 21.37 -7.73 -2.48
C ALA A 202 21.16 -7.21 -1.05
N LEU A 203 20.71 -5.96 -0.88
CA LEU A 203 20.44 -5.41 0.45
C LEU A 203 19.30 -6.12 1.17
N ASN A 204 18.28 -6.56 0.44
CA ASN A 204 17.15 -7.28 1.04
C ASN A 204 17.54 -8.68 1.54
N HIS A 205 18.50 -9.35 0.90
CA HIS A 205 18.96 -10.70 1.25
C HIS A 205 20.16 -10.69 2.21
N TYR A 206 21.17 -9.88 1.94
CA TYR A 206 22.42 -9.84 2.69
C TYR A 206 22.47 -8.72 3.74
N GLY A 207 21.62 -7.69 3.60
CA GLY A 207 21.54 -6.57 4.52
C GLY A 207 21.03 -7.01 5.91
N LYS A 208 21.53 -6.35 6.96
CA LYS A 208 21.08 -6.54 8.35
C LYS A 208 20.52 -5.23 8.90
N GLY A 209 19.54 -5.35 9.81
CA GLY A 209 18.94 -4.19 10.49
C GLY A 209 18.39 -3.15 9.52
N VAL A 210 18.81 -1.91 9.68
CA VAL A 210 18.32 -0.77 8.88
C VAL A 210 18.62 -0.90 7.38
N TRP A 211 19.77 -1.52 7.00
CA TRP A 211 20.15 -1.73 5.60
C TRP A 211 19.15 -2.61 4.85
N LYS A 212 18.66 -3.65 5.50
CA LYS A 212 17.62 -4.52 4.92
C LYS A 212 16.29 -3.78 4.76
N LEU A 213 15.89 -3.02 5.75
CA LEU A 213 14.59 -2.31 5.77
C LEU A 213 14.57 -1.14 4.79
N ALA A 214 15.69 -0.44 4.64
CA ALA A 214 15.86 0.65 3.69
C ALA A 214 16.31 0.21 2.30
N SER A 215 16.35 -1.10 2.01
CA SER A 215 16.92 -1.66 0.77
C SER A 215 16.36 -1.02 -0.48
N ILE A 216 15.05 -0.79 -0.54
CA ILE A 216 14.37 -0.16 -1.68
C ILE A 216 14.81 1.29 -1.84
N LEU A 217 14.82 2.06 -0.74
CA LEU A 217 15.25 3.47 -0.77
C LEU A 217 16.72 3.60 -1.16
N ILE A 218 17.59 2.78 -0.59
CA ILE A 218 19.03 2.78 -0.92
C ILE A 218 19.25 2.38 -2.38
N GLY A 219 18.51 1.39 -2.87
CA GLY A 219 18.54 0.99 -4.27
C GLY A 219 18.10 2.13 -5.21
N ILE A 220 17.04 2.85 -4.86
CA ILE A 220 16.60 4.03 -5.61
C ILE A 220 17.67 5.12 -5.60
N ILE A 221 18.27 5.45 -4.45
CA ILE A 221 19.36 6.43 -4.36
C ILE A 221 20.53 6.03 -5.25
N ALA A 222 20.95 4.77 -5.18
CA ALA A 222 22.05 4.27 -6.00
C ALA A 222 21.72 4.33 -7.50
N GLY A 223 20.52 3.86 -7.88
CA GLY A 223 20.05 3.95 -9.27
C GLY A 223 19.93 5.39 -9.76
N TYR A 224 19.47 6.29 -8.89
CA TYR A 224 19.38 7.72 -9.17
C TYR A 224 20.76 8.34 -9.44
N ILE A 225 21.79 7.97 -8.64
CA ILE A 225 23.18 8.39 -8.87
C ILE A 225 23.66 7.89 -10.23
N VAL A 226 23.40 6.63 -10.58
CA VAL A 226 23.77 6.09 -11.91
C VAL A 226 23.03 6.85 -13.02
N ALA A 227 21.76 7.16 -12.85
CA ALA A 227 20.95 7.93 -13.81
C ALA A 227 21.49 9.36 -14.01
N LEU A 228 22.04 9.98 -12.95
CA LEU A 228 22.72 11.28 -13.07
C LEU A 228 23.93 11.23 -14.01
N PHE A 229 24.73 10.16 -13.96
CA PHE A 229 25.86 10.00 -14.89
C PHE A 229 25.41 9.84 -16.35
N PHE A 230 24.21 9.33 -16.59
CA PHE A 230 23.62 9.26 -17.94
C PHE A 230 22.86 10.53 -18.36
N GLY A 231 22.82 11.58 -17.51
CA GLY A 231 22.09 12.83 -17.80
C GLY A 231 20.56 12.66 -17.88
N MET A 232 20.00 11.68 -17.17
CA MET A 232 18.55 11.35 -17.22
C MET A 232 17.71 12.15 -16.24
N VAL A 233 18.31 13.03 -15.43
CA VAL A 233 17.64 13.73 -14.33
C VAL A 233 17.53 15.21 -14.66
N ASP A 234 16.30 15.75 -14.52
CA ASP A 234 16.02 17.18 -14.65
C ASP A 234 15.61 17.77 -13.31
N PHE A 235 16.36 18.77 -12.83
CA PHE A 235 16.12 19.46 -11.57
C PHE A 235 15.31 20.77 -11.73
N SER A 236 14.86 21.11 -12.93
CA SER A 236 14.19 22.38 -13.19
C SER A 236 12.96 22.59 -12.28
N SER A 237 12.18 21.54 -12.07
CA SER A 237 10.98 21.56 -11.22
C SER A 237 11.27 21.75 -9.72
N VAL A 238 12.45 21.30 -9.25
CA VAL A 238 12.84 21.42 -7.83
C VAL A 238 13.16 22.86 -7.46
N SER A 239 13.75 23.61 -8.38
CA SER A 239 14.12 25.00 -8.13
C SER A 239 12.89 25.90 -7.96
N SER A 240 11.83 25.66 -8.72
CA SER A 240 10.59 26.42 -8.72
C SER A 240 9.61 26.03 -7.59
N ALA A 241 9.78 24.85 -6.99
CA ALA A 241 8.88 24.36 -5.95
C ALA A 241 8.98 25.18 -4.65
N ALA A 242 7.84 25.42 -4.01
CA ALA A 242 7.76 26.10 -2.73
C ALA A 242 8.40 25.30 -1.59
N PHE A 243 8.79 25.95 -0.50
CA PHE A 243 9.30 25.28 0.71
C PHE A 243 8.18 24.71 1.57
N PHE A 244 7.02 25.34 1.59
CA PHE A 244 5.89 24.92 2.40
C PHE A 244 4.58 25.14 1.63
N GLN A 245 3.73 24.12 1.63
CA GLN A 245 2.40 24.19 1.04
C GLN A 245 1.46 23.23 1.77
N LEU A 246 0.28 23.70 2.13
CA LEU A 246 -0.79 22.83 2.62
C LEU A 246 -1.45 22.09 1.44
N PRO A 247 -1.93 20.84 1.66
CA PRO A 247 -2.74 20.17 0.67
C PRO A 247 -3.92 21.03 0.24
N LYS A 248 -4.13 21.15 -1.08
CA LYS A 248 -5.24 21.94 -1.65
C LYS A 248 -6.50 21.09 -1.70
N PRO A 249 -7.54 21.40 -0.92
CA PRO A 249 -8.79 20.65 -1.02
C PRO A 249 -9.38 20.77 -2.42
N MET A 250 -9.95 19.69 -2.94
CA MET A 250 -10.66 19.64 -4.22
C MET A 250 -9.83 20.08 -5.45
N HIS A 251 -8.48 20.03 -5.37
CA HIS A 251 -7.60 20.47 -6.45
C HIS A 251 -7.88 19.75 -7.78
N PHE A 252 -8.06 18.41 -7.71
CA PHE A 252 -8.38 17.59 -8.88
C PHE A 252 -9.88 17.51 -9.18
N GLY A 253 -10.73 18.02 -8.28
CA GLY A 253 -12.18 17.83 -8.37
C GLY A 253 -12.61 16.41 -7.97
N ILE A 254 -13.90 16.13 -8.09
CA ILE A 254 -14.51 14.82 -7.81
C ILE A 254 -15.55 14.56 -8.91
N LYS A 255 -15.44 13.39 -9.57
CA LYS A 255 -16.40 12.90 -10.55
C LYS A 255 -16.83 11.48 -10.22
N PHE A 256 -18.09 11.18 -10.41
CA PHE A 256 -18.62 9.85 -10.15
C PHE A 256 -18.93 9.16 -11.48
N GLU A 257 -18.18 8.10 -11.78
CA GLU A 257 -18.42 7.23 -12.92
C GLU A 257 -18.84 5.85 -12.38
N PRO A 258 -20.02 5.34 -12.72
CA PRO A 258 -20.56 4.11 -12.14
C PRO A 258 -19.61 2.91 -12.27
N SER A 259 -18.97 2.74 -13.43
CA SER A 259 -18.04 1.64 -13.67
C SER A 259 -16.81 1.72 -12.76
N ALA A 260 -16.23 2.91 -12.62
CA ALA A 260 -15.11 3.16 -11.70
C ALA A 260 -15.52 2.97 -10.24
N CYS A 261 -16.71 3.42 -9.85
CA CYS A 261 -17.25 3.27 -8.49
C CYS A 261 -17.42 1.79 -8.13
N VAL A 262 -17.92 0.96 -9.03
CA VAL A 262 -18.06 -0.49 -8.82
C VAL A 262 -16.69 -1.15 -8.68
N ALA A 263 -15.76 -0.88 -9.60
CA ALA A 263 -14.42 -1.48 -9.59
C ALA A 263 -13.66 -1.16 -8.30
N ILE A 264 -13.60 0.11 -7.93
CA ILE A 264 -12.92 0.57 -6.70
C ILE A 264 -13.68 0.09 -5.46
N GLY A 265 -15.02 0.10 -5.46
CA GLY A 265 -15.84 -0.39 -4.36
C GLY A 265 -15.56 -1.86 -4.00
N ILE A 266 -15.44 -2.73 -5.01
CA ILE A 266 -15.06 -4.15 -4.82
C ILE A 266 -13.66 -4.24 -4.17
N LEU A 267 -12.69 -3.47 -4.65
CA LEU A 267 -11.34 -3.47 -4.09
C LEU A 267 -11.31 -2.97 -2.64
N PHE A 268 -12.13 -1.99 -2.28
CA PHE A 268 -12.26 -1.55 -0.89
C PHE A 268 -12.81 -2.62 0.04
N ALA A 269 -13.79 -3.41 -0.43
CA ALA A 269 -14.30 -4.54 0.34
C ALA A 269 -13.20 -5.60 0.57
N ILE A 270 -12.40 -5.90 -0.46
CA ILE A 270 -11.29 -6.85 -0.38
C ILE A 270 -10.20 -6.35 0.56
N ASN A 271 -9.79 -5.09 0.40
CA ASN A 271 -8.74 -4.50 1.26
C ASN A 271 -9.19 -4.35 2.71
N ALA A 272 -10.49 -4.13 2.97
CA ALA A 272 -11.03 -4.18 4.33
C ALA A 272 -10.81 -5.55 4.98
N VAL A 273 -10.97 -6.63 4.22
CA VAL A 273 -10.68 -7.99 4.71
C VAL A 273 -9.17 -8.23 4.88
N GLN A 274 -8.33 -7.74 3.96
CA GLN A 274 -6.89 -7.80 4.11
C GLN A 274 -6.42 -7.07 5.38
N ALA A 275 -7.00 -5.92 5.69
CA ALA A 275 -6.70 -5.15 6.90
C ALA A 275 -6.97 -5.96 8.18
N ILE A 276 -7.97 -6.87 8.20
CA ILE A 276 -8.18 -7.80 9.32
C ILE A 276 -6.94 -8.68 9.52
N GLY A 277 -6.36 -9.17 8.42
CA GLY A 277 -5.14 -9.96 8.46
C GLY A 277 -3.97 -9.18 9.07
N ASP A 278 -3.78 -7.93 8.64
CA ASP A 278 -2.73 -7.04 9.14
C ASP A 278 -2.93 -6.67 10.61
N PHE A 279 -4.16 -6.36 11.04
CA PHE A 279 -4.48 -6.12 12.46
C PHE A 279 -4.23 -7.37 13.30
N SER A 280 -4.64 -8.54 12.81
CA SER A 280 -4.40 -9.82 13.48
C SER A 280 -2.91 -10.13 13.58
N ALA A 281 -2.15 -9.99 12.49
CA ALA A 281 -0.70 -10.20 12.49
C ALA A 281 0.02 -9.23 13.43
N THR A 282 -0.43 -7.97 13.50
CA THR A 282 0.10 -6.98 14.46
C THR A 282 -0.11 -7.43 15.89
N THR A 283 -1.33 -7.80 16.27
CA THR A 283 -1.64 -8.15 17.66
C THR A 283 -1.05 -9.50 18.08
N THR A 284 -1.17 -10.53 17.23
CA THR A 284 -0.58 -11.85 17.52
C THR A 284 0.93 -11.82 17.46
N GLY A 285 1.48 -11.10 16.47
CA GLY A 285 2.93 -11.02 16.27
C GLY A 285 3.66 -10.17 17.32
N SER A 286 3.04 -9.19 17.94
CA SER A 286 3.72 -8.24 18.84
C SER A 286 3.12 -8.07 20.21
N MET A 287 1.84 -8.40 20.40
CA MET A 287 1.12 -8.25 21.66
C MET A 287 0.68 -9.58 22.29
N ASP A 288 1.02 -10.71 21.63
CA ASP A 288 0.70 -12.08 22.05
C ASP A 288 -0.79 -12.29 22.37
N ARG A 289 -1.68 -11.62 21.60
CA ARG A 289 -3.14 -11.71 21.73
C ARG A 289 -3.85 -11.59 20.39
N MET A 290 -5.07 -12.07 20.31
CA MET A 290 -5.94 -11.81 19.16
C MET A 290 -6.49 -10.38 19.22
N PRO A 291 -6.81 -9.77 18.05
CA PRO A 291 -7.49 -8.49 18.02
C PRO A 291 -8.93 -8.63 18.54
N THR A 292 -9.41 -7.61 19.22
CA THR A 292 -10.81 -7.55 19.66
C THR A 292 -11.73 -7.18 18.49
N ASP A 293 -13.00 -7.54 18.60
CA ASP A 293 -14.02 -7.13 17.61
C ASP A 293 -14.10 -5.61 17.46
N GLU A 294 -13.89 -4.87 18.55
CA GLU A 294 -13.88 -3.40 18.54
C GLU A 294 -12.68 -2.85 17.78
N GLU A 295 -11.49 -3.46 17.92
CA GLU A 295 -10.29 -3.11 17.17
C GLU A 295 -10.46 -3.34 15.66
N LEU A 296 -11.04 -4.47 15.29
CA LEU A 296 -11.30 -4.81 13.90
C LEU A 296 -12.37 -3.89 13.28
N THR A 297 -13.52 -3.77 13.94
CA THR A 297 -14.62 -2.91 13.46
C THR A 297 -14.16 -1.46 13.37
N GLY A 298 -13.58 -0.93 14.46
CA GLY A 298 -13.11 0.46 14.51
C GLY A 298 -12.00 0.74 13.50
N GLY A 299 -11.10 -0.22 13.29
CA GLY A 299 -10.04 -0.12 12.29
C GLY A 299 -10.55 -0.02 10.86
N ILE A 300 -11.53 -0.87 10.49
CA ILE A 300 -12.09 -0.88 9.13
C ILE A 300 -13.04 0.29 8.91
N VAL A 301 -13.83 0.67 9.90
CA VAL A 301 -14.64 1.90 9.85
C VAL A 301 -13.73 3.13 9.69
N GLY A 302 -12.64 3.20 10.47
CA GLY A 302 -11.63 4.25 10.35
C GLY A 302 -10.96 4.27 8.97
N TYR A 303 -10.65 3.11 8.41
CA TYR A 303 -10.15 2.97 7.05
C TYR A 303 -11.13 3.52 6.00
N GLY A 304 -12.43 3.20 6.10
CA GLY A 304 -13.44 3.73 5.19
C GLY A 304 -13.55 5.26 5.27
N ILE A 305 -13.73 5.79 6.47
CA ILE A 305 -13.89 7.25 6.72
C ILE A 305 -12.64 8.01 6.29
N SER A 306 -11.44 7.53 6.65
CA SER A 306 -10.20 8.20 6.27
C SER A 306 -10.01 8.27 4.75
N ASN A 307 -10.42 7.24 4.02
CA ASN A 307 -10.33 7.23 2.56
C ASN A 307 -11.32 8.19 1.90
N ILE A 308 -12.52 8.35 2.46
CA ILE A 308 -13.45 9.41 2.02
C ILE A 308 -12.79 10.78 2.20
N PHE A 309 -12.22 11.02 3.39
CA PHE A 309 -11.52 12.28 3.68
C PHE A 309 -10.31 12.51 2.77
N CYS A 310 -9.50 11.47 2.51
CA CYS A 310 -8.35 11.53 1.60
C CYS A 310 -8.73 12.00 0.20
N ALA A 311 -9.86 11.53 -0.34
CA ALA A 311 -10.31 11.90 -1.69
C ALA A 311 -10.53 13.41 -1.84
N PHE A 312 -11.04 14.10 -0.81
CA PHE A 312 -11.23 15.56 -0.86
C PHE A 312 -9.91 16.34 -0.93
N PHE A 313 -8.80 15.74 -0.51
CA PHE A 313 -7.48 16.37 -0.55
C PHE A 313 -6.58 15.81 -1.66
N GLY A 314 -7.15 15.04 -2.59
CA GLY A 314 -6.40 14.44 -3.70
C GLY A 314 -5.52 13.27 -3.29
N GLY A 315 -5.69 12.73 -2.07
CA GLY A 315 -4.98 11.54 -1.63
C GLY A 315 -5.61 10.28 -2.21
N LEU A 316 -4.81 9.46 -2.91
CA LEU A 316 -5.25 8.18 -3.47
C LEU A 316 -5.60 7.16 -2.36
N PRO A 317 -6.27 6.02 -2.71
CA PRO A 317 -6.70 5.02 -1.74
C PRO A 317 -5.56 4.50 -0.86
N THR A 318 -5.73 4.64 0.46
CA THR A 318 -4.79 4.13 1.48
C THR A 318 -5.22 2.75 1.97
N ALA A 319 -4.27 1.96 2.46
CA ALA A 319 -4.51 0.70 3.18
C ALA A 319 -3.44 0.47 4.25
N THR A 320 -3.58 -0.59 5.06
CA THR A 320 -2.56 -1.02 6.02
C THR A 320 -1.28 -1.46 5.31
N TYR A 321 -0.13 -1.16 5.91
CA TYR A 321 1.18 -1.50 5.36
C TYR A 321 1.75 -2.75 6.02
N SER A 322 1.63 -3.88 5.34
CA SER A 322 2.10 -5.19 5.84
C SER A 322 3.60 -5.22 6.12
N GLN A 323 4.42 -4.41 5.40
CA GLN A 323 5.85 -4.29 5.69
C GLN A 323 6.08 -3.72 7.10
N ASN A 324 5.33 -2.70 7.47
CA ASN A 324 5.39 -2.08 8.79
C ASN A 324 4.85 -3.02 9.88
N VAL A 325 3.82 -3.80 9.57
CA VAL A 325 3.35 -4.90 10.45
C VAL A 325 4.46 -5.90 10.71
N GLY A 326 5.24 -6.27 9.68
CA GLY A 326 6.43 -7.12 9.81
C GLY A 326 7.50 -6.55 10.75
N ILE A 327 7.73 -5.23 10.70
CA ILE A 327 8.66 -4.55 11.61
C ILE A 327 8.15 -4.63 13.05
N VAL A 328 6.88 -4.27 13.29
CA VAL A 328 6.25 -4.34 14.62
C VAL A 328 6.31 -5.74 15.19
N SER A 329 5.96 -6.75 14.40
CA SER A 329 5.98 -8.16 14.81
C SER A 329 7.38 -8.67 15.16
N THR A 330 8.40 -8.19 14.44
CA THR A 330 9.80 -8.60 14.64
C THR A 330 10.44 -7.88 15.81
N THR A 331 10.22 -6.56 15.92
CA THR A 331 10.82 -5.73 16.98
C THR A 331 10.05 -5.78 18.30
N LYS A 332 8.78 -6.20 18.25
CA LYS A 332 7.83 -6.14 19.37
C LYS A 332 7.57 -4.71 19.89
N VAL A 333 8.03 -3.69 19.16
CA VAL A 333 7.80 -2.28 19.48
C VAL A 333 6.38 -1.90 19.10
N VAL A 334 5.54 -1.67 20.10
CA VAL A 334 4.12 -1.39 19.92
C VAL A 334 3.72 0.03 20.33
N SER A 335 4.63 0.82 20.88
CA SER A 335 4.33 2.17 21.36
C SER A 335 3.76 3.06 20.27
N ARG A 336 2.57 3.61 20.53
CA ARG A 336 1.90 4.57 19.62
C ARG A 336 2.72 5.85 19.41
N VAL A 337 3.66 6.17 20.33
CA VAL A 337 4.55 7.33 20.19
C VAL A 337 5.52 7.13 19.04
N VAL A 338 6.06 5.91 18.86
CA VAL A 338 6.95 5.58 17.74
C VAL A 338 6.23 5.72 16.41
N MET A 339 5.03 5.13 16.30
CA MET A 339 4.22 5.21 15.08
C MET A 339 3.73 6.64 14.80
N GLY A 340 3.31 7.35 15.86
CA GLY A 340 2.90 8.75 15.79
C GLY A 340 4.03 9.67 15.32
N LEU A 341 5.26 9.42 15.78
CA LEU A 341 6.45 10.14 15.32
C LEU A 341 6.79 9.81 13.86
N ALA A 342 6.62 8.56 13.43
CA ALA A 342 6.76 8.18 12.02
C ALA A 342 5.73 8.92 11.14
N ALA A 343 4.46 8.97 11.58
CA ALA A 343 3.42 9.73 10.91
C ALA A 343 3.74 11.24 10.87
N ALA A 344 4.28 11.80 11.95
CA ALA A 344 4.69 13.21 11.98
C ALA A 344 5.83 13.51 10.99
N ILE A 345 6.78 12.60 10.82
CA ILE A 345 7.86 12.73 9.81
C ILE A 345 7.26 12.68 8.39
N LEU A 346 6.33 11.77 8.10
CA LEU A 346 5.65 11.71 6.80
C LEU A 346 4.83 12.98 6.54
N LEU A 347 4.14 13.49 7.57
CA LEU A 347 3.38 14.73 7.47
C LEU A 347 4.31 15.90 7.12
N ALA A 348 5.42 16.05 7.84
CA ALA A 348 6.41 17.08 7.57
C ALA A 348 6.97 16.96 6.14
N ALA A 349 7.30 15.74 5.68
CA ALA A 349 7.78 15.50 4.32
C ALA A 349 6.73 15.89 3.26
N GLY A 350 5.45 15.58 3.50
CA GLY A 350 4.34 15.92 2.59
C GLY A 350 4.00 17.41 2.57
N LEU A 351 4.33 18.18 3.61
CA LEU A 351 4.14 19.65 3.64
C LEU A 351 5.26 20.41 2.95
N ILE A 352 6.31 19.73 2.48
CA ILE A 352 7.45 20.34 1.79
C ILE A 352 7.39 20.00 0.29
N PRO A 353 6.84 20.87 -0.59
CA PRO A 353 6.75 20.62 -2.04
C PRO A 353 8.11 20.31 -2.67
N LYS A 354 9.20 20.93 -2.23
CA LYS A 354 10.56 20.61 -2.70
C LYS A 354 10.91 19.14 -2.53
N PHE A 355 10.49 18.52 -1.44
CA PHE A 355 10.71 17.09 -1.22
C PHE A 355 9.91 16.25 -2.22
N SER A 356 8.63 16.55 -2.41
CA SER A 356 7.79 15.87 -3.40
C SER A 356 8.29 16.10 -4.83
N SER A 357 8.72 17.32 -5.16
CA SER A 357 9.32 17.64 -6.46
C SER A 357 10.63 16.89 -6.69
N LEU A 358 11.46 16.69 -5.67
CA LEU A 358 12.65 15.83 -5.79
C LEU A 358 12.28 14.39 -6.13
N LEU A 359 11.19 13.86 -5.56
CA LEU A 359 10.72 12.51 -5.85
C LEU A 359 10.19 12.36 -7.28
N THR A 360 9.65 13.42 -7.89
CA THR A 360 9.23 13.39 -9.30
C THR A 360 10.39 13.44 -10.30
N THR A 361 11.59 13.81 -9.87
CA THR A 361 12.78 13.77 -10.75
C THR A 361 13.38 12.36 -10.89
N ILE A 362 12.89 11.40 -10.10
CA ILE A 362 13.38 10.02 -10.16
C ILE A 362 12.99 9.40 -11.51
N PRO A 363 13.96 8.99 -12.36
CA PRO A 363 13.64 8.39 -13.65
C PRO A 363 12.82 7.09 -13.50
N TYR A 364 11.92 6.85 -14.42
CA TYR A 364 11.07 5.66 -14.40
C TYR A 364 11.86 4.35 -14.35
N CYS A 365 13.04 4.28 -15.00
CA CYS A 365 13.89 3.09 -14.97
C CYS A 365 14.39 2.77 -13.56
N VAL A 366 14.69 3.77 -12.74
CA VAL A 366 15.06 3.58 -11.32
C VAL A 366 13.85 3.05 -10.53
N LEU A 367 12.68 3.67 -10.72
CA LEU A 367 11.43 3.22 -10.07
C LEU A 367 11.07 1.80 -10.49
N GLY A 368 11.21 1.45 -11.78
CA GLY A 368 10.96 0.11 -12.30
C GLY A 368 11.85 -0.94 -11.65
N GLY A 369 13.17 -0.68 -11.62
CA GLY A 369 14.14 -1.58 -11.00
C GLY A 369 13.89 -1.82 -9.50
N ALA A 370 13.41 -0.80 -8.79
CA ALA A 370 13.06 -0.92 -7.38
C ALA A 370 11.72 -1.63 -7.16
N THR A 371 10.68 -1.27 -7.92
CA THR A 371 9.31 -1.73 -7.68
C THR A 371 9.05 -3.15 -8.13
N ILE A 372 9.79 -3.69 -9.12
CA ILE A 372 9.63 -5.08 -9.54
C ILE A 372 9.84 -6.06 -8.37
N SER A 373 10.77 -5.76 -7.46
CA SER A 373 11.00 -6.55 -6.25
C SER A 373 9.82 -6.45 -5.25
N VAL A 374 9.18 -5.29 -5.17
CA VAL A 374 7.97 -5.09 -4.35
C VAL A 374 6.81 -5.91 -4.90
N PHE A 375 6.58 -5.86 -6.22
CA PHE A 375 5.49 -6.60 -6.86
C PHE A 375 5.69 -8.10 -6.77
N ALA A 376 6.94 -8.57 -6.91
CA ALA A 376 7.29 -9.97 -6.64
C ALA A 376 6.97 -10.36 -5.18
N SER A 377 7.24 -9.50 -4.22
CA SER A 377 6.91 -9.76 -2.81
C SER A 377 5.39 -9.80 -2.56
N ILE A 378 4.60 -8.96 -3.24
CA ILE A 378 3.13 -9.00 -3.18
C ILE A 378 2.63 -10.34 -3.74
N THR A 379 3.12 -10.74 -4.90
CA THR A 379 2.79 -12.04 -5.52
C THR A 379 3.08 -13.20 -4.57
N MET A 380 4.26 -13.21 -3.95
CA MET A 380 4.65 -14.27 -3.00
C MET A 380 3.84 -14.24 -1.72
N THR A 381 3.38 -13.08 -1.28
CA THR A 381 2.42 -12.96 -0.16
C THR A 381 1.09 -13.61 -0.51
N GLY A 382 0.60 -13.41 -1.74
CA GLY A 382 -0.59 -14.09 -2.24
C GLY A 382 -0.42 -15.62 -2.20
N ILE A 383 0.70 -16.14 -2.71
CA ILE A 383 1.02 -17.59 -2.66
C ILE A 383 1.03 -18.11 -1.22
N LYS A 384 1.68 -17.40 -0.30
CA LYS A 384 1.72 -17.79 1.12
C LYS A 384 0.32 -17.89 1.72
N LEU A 385 -0.57 -16.96 1.41
CA LEU A 385 -1.95 -17.00 1.89
C LEU A 385 -2.74 -18.17 1.26
N ILE A 386 -2.59 -18.41 -0.04
CA ILE A 386 -3.23 -19.52 -0.75
C ILE A 386 -2.82 -20.86 -0.11
N THR A 387 -1.52 -21.04 0.17
CA THR A 387 -0.97 -22.29 0.70
C THR A 387 -1.21 -22.50 2.20
N THR A 388 -1.89 -21.57 2.89
CA THR A 388 -2.38 -21.82 4.26
C THR A 388 -3.53 -22.82 4.29
N GLU A 389 -4.21 -23.01 3.17
CA GLU A 389 -5.23 -24.03 2.99
C GLU A 389 -4.68 -25.21 2.15
N PRO A 390 -5.19 -26.44 2.33
CA PRO A 390 -4.76 -27.58 1.52
C PRO A 390 -5.02 -27.32 0.04
N MET A 391 -4.01 -27.54 -0.81
CA MET A 391 -4.11 -27.38 -2.26
C MET A 391 -4.68 -28.64 -2.92
N ASP A 392 -5.91 -29.00 -2.52
CA ASP A 392 -6.68 -30.06 -3.16
C ASP A 392 -7.16 -29.65 -4.57
N PHE A 393 -7.78 -30.57 -5.29
CA PHE A 393 -8.27 -30.31 -6.65
C PHE A 393 -9.25 -29.14 -6.71
N ARG A 394 -10.13 -28.99 -5.70
CA ARG A 394 -11.08 -27.89 -5.60
C ARG A 394 -10.37 -26.54 -5.44
N ASN A 395 -9.49 -26.42 -4.46
CA ASN A 395 -8.79 -25.18 -4.15
C ASN A 395 -7.86 -24.77 -5.28
N THR A 396 -7.17 -25.74 -5.90
CA THR A 396 -6.36 -25.52 -7.10
C THR A 396 -7.21 -24.99 -8.27
N THR A 397 -8.41 -25.56 -8.47
CA THR A 397 -9.36 -25.09 -9.50
C THR A 397 -9.83 -23.65 -9.23
N VAL A 398 -10.18 -23.32 -7.97
CA VAL A 398 -10.61 -21.96 -7.59
C VAL A 398 -9.52 -20.94 -7.93
N VAL A 399 -8.30 -21.20 -7.47
CA VAL A 399 -7.15 -20.28 -7.70
C VAL A 399 -6.82 -20.21 -9.19
N GLY A 400 -6.66 -21.38 -9.83
CA GLY A 400 -6.22 -21.46 -11.23
C GLY A 400 -7.17 -20.76 -12.19
N LEU A 401 -8.47 -21.06 -12.11
CA LEU A 401 -9.48 -20.46 -12.98
C LEU A 401 -9.67 -18.97 -12.69
N ALA A 402 -9.65 -18.54 -11.42
CA ALA A 402 -9.79 -17.13 -11.07
C ALA A 402 -8.64 -16.30 -11.67
N VAL A 403 -7.41 -16.77 -11.53
CA VAL A 403 -6.23 -16.08 -12.09
C VAL A 403 -6.23 -16.16 -13.61
N ALA A 404 -6.51 -17.31 -14.20
CA ALA A 404 -6.54 -17.49 -15.65
C ALA A 404 -7.57 -16.57 -16.32
N VAL A 405 -8.81 -16.51 -15.78
CA VAL A 405 -9.87 -15.66 -16.34
C VAL A 405 -9.53 -14.17 -16.10
N GLY A 406 -9.12 -13.79 -14.88
CA GLY A 406 -8.79 -12.40 -14.58
C GLY A 406 -7.65 -11.85 -15.43
N MET A 407 -6.53 -12.57 -15.49
CA MET A 407 -5.36 -12.15 -16.27
C MET A 407 -5.59 -12.33 -17.79
N GLY A 408 -6.23 -13.42 -18.18
CA GLY A 408 -6.47 -13.74 -19.59
C GLY A 408 -7.36 -12.71 -20.29
N VAL A 409 -8.47 -12.35 -19.68
CA VAL A 409 -9.38 -11.31 -20.23
C VAL A 409 -8.69 -9.96 -20.36
N THR A 410 -7.87 -9.57 -19.37
CA THR A 410 -7.14 -8.29 -19.43
C THR A 410 -6.09 -8.27 -20.53
N GLN A 411 -5.41 -9.39 -20.78
CA GLN A 411 -4.44 -9.49 -21.88
C GLN A 411 -5.11 -9.56 -23.25
N ALA A 412 -6.30 -10.14 -23.33
CA ALA A 412 -7.11 -10.25 -24.53
C ALA A 412 -8.36 -9.34 -24.47
N ASN A 413 -8.18 -8.08 -24.07
CA ASN A 413 -9.30 -7.16 -23.81
C ASN A 413 -10.22 -6.97 -25.01
N ALA A 414 -9.72 -7.13 -26.24
CA ALA A 414 -10.53 -7.14 -27.47
C ALA A 414 -11.60 -8.27 -27.48
N SER A 415 -11.45 -9.31 -26.64
CA SER A 415 -12.46 -10.36 -26.49
C SER A 415 -13.79 -9.83 -25.95
N LEU A 416 -13.77 -8.69 -25.27
CA LEU A 416 -14.97 -8.02 -24.75
C LEU A 416 -15.51 -6.90 -25.65
N ALA A 417 -15.02 -6.73 -26.88
CA ALA A 417 -15.37 -5.63 -27.76
C ALA A 417 -16.88 -5.56 -28.12
N GLN A 418 -17.59 -6.68 -28.04
CA GLN A 418 -19.04 -6.75 -28.30
C GLN A 418 -19.90 -6.54 -27.03
N PHE A 419 -19.26 -6.38 -25.86
CA PHE A 419 -19.97 -6.15 -24.61
C PHE A 419 -20.14 -4.64 -24.37
N PRO A 420 -21.13 -4.23 -23.54
CA PRO A 420 -21.30 -2.83 -23.16
C PRO A 420 -20.03 -2.23 -22.55
N GLU A 421 -19.78 -0.96 -22.77
CA GLU A 421 -18.58 -0.24 -22.36
C GLU A 421 -18.29 -0.36 -20.85
N TRP A 422 -19.33 -0.31 -20.01
CA TRP A 422 -19.17 -0.51 -18.57
C TRP A 422 -18.58 -1.89 -18.20
N MET A 423 -18.92 -2.95 -18.97
CA MET A 423 -18.34 -4.28 -18.76
C MET A 423 -16.87 -4.34 -19.16
N THR A 424 -16.50 -3.73 -20.29
CA THR A 424 -15.11 -3.69 -20.75
C THR A 424 -14.25 -2.88 -19.78
N THR A 425 -14.76 -1.79 -19.22
CA THR A 425 -14.05 -0.99 -18.23
C THR A 425 -13.85 -1.75 -16.90
N ILE A 426 -14.89 -2.41 -16.37
CA ILE A 426 -14.80 -3.13 -15.08
C ILE A 426 -13.97 -4.41 -15.22
N PHE A 427 -14.21 -5.23 -16.25
CA PHE A 427 -13.68 -6.57 -16.36
C PHE A 427 -12.49 -6.70 -17.33
N GLY A 428 -12.45 -5.86 -18.36
CA GLY A 428 -11.42 -5.93 -19.39
C GLY A 428 -10.11 -5.27 -18.97
N LYS A 429 -10.15 -4.31 -18.05
CA LYS A 429 -8.98 -3.50 -17.68
C LYS A 429 -8.45 -3.77 -16.26
N SER A 430 -9.25 -4.38 -15.40
CA SER A 430 -8.83 -4.72 -14.03
C SER A 430 -8.86 -6.23 -13.79
N PRO A 431 -7.72 -6.93 -13.92
CA PRO A 431 -7.65 -8.37 -13.72
C PRO A 431 -8.04 -8.77 -12.29
N VAL A 432 -7.80 -7.89 -11.33
CA VAL A 432 -8.05 -8.15 -9.91
C VAL A 432 -9.54 -8.26 -9.61
N VAL A 433 -10.35 -7.37 -10.19
CA VAL A 433 -11.81 -7.39 -9.99
C VAL A 433 -12.41 -8.69 -10.51
N LEU A 434 -12.05 -9.06 -11.75
CA LEU A 434 -12.58 -10.27 -12.38
C LEU A 434 -12.09 -11.54 -11.66
N ALA A 435 -10.80 -11.62 -11.34
CA ALA A 435 -10.25 -12.73 -10.56
C ALA A 435 -10.97 -12.89 -9.21
N THR A 436 -11.28 -11.78 -8.54
CA THR A 436 -11.99 -11.80 -7.25
C THR A 436 -13.39 -12.39 -7.39
N ILE A 437 -14.15 -11.91 -8.36
CA ILE A 437 -15.52 -12.38 -8.59
C ILE A 437 -15.53 -13.88 -8.91
N VAL A 438 -14.66 -14.30 -9.83
CA VAL A 438 -14.52 -15.72 -10.20
C VAL A 438 -14.12 -16.57 -9.00
N ALA A 439 -13.15 -16.12 -8.20
CA ALA A 439 -12.72 -16.84 -7.01
C ALA A 439 -13.86 -17.01 -5.99
N ILE A 440 -14.62 -15.94 -5.72
CA ILE A 440 -15.77 -16.00 -4.80
C ILE A 440 -16.86 -16.95 -5.35
N VAL A 441 -17.24 -16.79 -6.61
CA VAL A 441 -18.28 -17.64 -7.23
C VAL A 441 -17.88 -19.11 -7.18
N LEU A 442 -16.66 -19.45 -7.59
CA LEU A 442 -16.17 -20.84 -7.56
C LEU A 442 -16.09 -21.36 -6.11
N ASN A 443 -15.65 -20.56 -5.17
CA ASN A 443 -15.59 -20.98 -3.77
C ASN A 443 -16.97 -21.25 -3.15
N LEU A 444 -18.02 -20.57 -3.63
CA LEU A 444 -19.39 -20.76 -3.16
C LEU A 444 -20.09 -21.94 -3.86
N THR A 445 -19.76 -22.17 -5.13
CA THR A 445 -20.45 -23.17 -5.98
C THR A 445 -19.80 -24.54 -5.96
N LEU A 446 -18.46 -24.60 -5.86
CA LEU A 446 -17.76 -25.88 -5.87
C LEU A 446 -17.92 -26.62 -4.53
N PRO A 447 -18.21 -27.94 -4.56
CA PRO A 447 -18.41 -28.74 -3.35
C PRO A 447 -17.12 -28.77 -2.52
N LYS A 448 -17.25 -28.57 -1.21
CA LYS A 448 -16.11 -28.71 -0.28
C LYS A 448 -15.79 -30.19 -0.11
N ALA A 449 -14.50 -30.54 -0.14
CA ALA A 449 -14.06 -31.88 0.20
C ALA A 449 -14.60 -32.27 1.59
N LYS A 450 -15.23 -33.43 1.70
CA LYS A 450 -15.61 -33.97 3.01
C LYS A 450 -14.34 -34.14 3.83
N LYS A 451 -14.26 -33.51 5.01
CA LYS A 451 -13.20 -33.84 5.98
C LYS A 451 -13.22 -35.37 6.15
N LYS A 452 -12.15 -36.04 5.78
CA LYS A 452 -11.94 -37.41 6.24
C LYS A 452 -11.92 -37.34 7.76
N GLU A 453 -12.90 -37.94 8.41
CA GLU A 453 -12.81 -38.23 9.85
C GLU A 453 -11.58 -39.13 9.98
N GLU A 454 -10.54 -38.59 10.60
CA GLU A 454 -9.41 -39.42 11.08
C GLU A 454 -9.98 -40.38 12.12
N LYS A 455 -10.07 -41.67 11.70
CA LYS A 455 -10.34 -42.77 12.60
C LYS A 455 -9.08 -43.12 13.37
#